data_a0eeac2982ab0e0950b62913af970e0a
#
_entry.id   a0eeac2982ab0e0950b62913af970e0a
#
_cell.length_a   1.000
_cell.length_b   1.000
_cell.length_c   1.000
_cell.angle_alpha   90.00
_cell.angle_beta   90.00
_cell.angle_gamma   90.00
#
_symmetry.space_group_name_H-M   'P 1'
#
loop_
_entity.id
_entity.type
_entity.pdbx_description
1 polymer ?
#
loop_
_entity_poly.entity_id
_entity_poly.type
_entity_poly.pdbx_seq_one_letter_code
_entity_poly.pdbx_strand_id
1 'polypeptide(L)'
;MLFDVYGANAPFQWMGLIMVLAALIICNEFARRSKFGGCFMFFGVCAAMTVYCIAVEVGAAMGAEWALNNPTHTDMNSWFHYAKVYAATAGCIGFMMLKYSWGKIGRSHWFKAFPFVIVAINILIAVVSDFESAIRAWDSSWVSSEGVVLNGGIFNVFNGVAGLLNIFCMTGWFGIYISKKRQDMLWPDMTWVFIIAYDLWNFCYTYNCLPTHSWYCGIALLLAPTIAGLLWNKGGWIQNRAFTLSMWCMFCQMVPMFVNDSVFAVQSVNNPAVNTVVSVIALVANILALGYIIYRAKKLGVNPYKQEVFVGTKDFAKAMARRADTAYLLETEPKSATPAEIAEMVAYNELPVNGEVGFAYVVKNADEIDVEVDTIKRE
;
A
#
# COMPACT_ATOMS: atom_id res chain seq x y z
N MET A 1 -2.75 8.53 26.49
CA MET A 1 -1.89 8.46 25.28
C MET A 1 -2.21 7.19 24.55
N LEU A 2 -1.99 7.15 23.23
CA LEU A 2 -2.22 5.93 22.45
C LEU A 2 -1.08 4.91 22.60
N PHE A 3 0.10 5.35 22.94
CA PHE A 3 1.31 4.54 23.00
C PHE A 3 2.06 4.77 24.32
N ASP A 4 2.74 3.74 24.78
CA ASP A 4 3.59 3.77 25.97
C ASP A 4 4.97 4.40 25.63
N VAL A 5 4.96 5.73 25.48
CA VAL A 5 6.17 6.52 25.17
C VAL A 5 6.45 7.45 26.34
N TYR A 6 7.14 6.94 27.36
CA TYR A 6 7.58 7.74 28.50
C TYR A 6 8.77 7.09 29.22
N GLY A 7 9.33 7.80 30.18
CA GLY A 7 10.50 7.35 30.92
C GLY A 7 11.81 7.60 30.16
N ALA A 8 12.86 6.93 30.58
CA ALA A 8 14.23 7.14 30.07
C ALA A 8 14.40 6.80 28.58
N ASN A 9 13.56 5.90 28.05
CA ASN A 9 13.64 5.48 26.63
C ASN A 9 12.83 6.37 25.67
N ALA A 10 12.00 7.29 26.17
CA ALA A 10 11.16 8.13 25.31
C ALA A 10 11.92 8.89 24.22
N PRO A 11 13.10 9.51 24.46
CA PRO A 11 13.86 10.16 23.39
C PRO A 11 14.30 9.16 22.29
N PHE A 12 14.72 7.96 22.67
CA PHE A 12 15.12 6.90 21.71
C PHE A 12 13.93 6.40 20.90
N GLN A 13 12.76 6.25 21.52
CA GLN A 13 11.52 5.82 20.88
C GLN A 13 11.06 6.81 19.79
N TRP A 14 11.08 8.12 20.08
CA TRP A 14 10.80 9.17 19.10
C TRP A 14 11.87 9.24 18.01
N MET A 15 13.13 9.15 18.40
CA MET A 15 14.23 9.09 17.43
C MET A 15 14.10 7.88 16.50
N GLY A 16 13.75 6.71 17.02
CA GLY A 16 13.48 5.49 16.24
C GLY A 16 12.37 5.71 15.22
N LEU A 17 11.25 6.34 15.62
CA LEU A 17 10.15 6.65 14.71
C LEU A 17 10.61 7.53 13.53
N ILE A 18 11.34 8.61 13.83
CA ILE A 18 11.84 9.54 12.82
C ILE A 18 12.86 8.85 11.90
N MET A 19 13.77 8.05 12.48
CA MET A 19 14.77 7.29 11.71
C MET A 19 14.11 6.28 10.76
N VAL A 20 13.13 5.50 11.25
CA VAL A 20 12.42 4.52 10.42
C VAL A 20 11.63 5.22 9.32
N LEU A 21 10.92 6.31 9.65
CA LEU A 21 10.20 7.11 8.65
C LEU A 21 11.13 7.63 7.56
N ALA A 22 12.26 8.24 7.94
CA ALA A 22 13.24 8.76 7.00
C ALA A 22 13.88 7.64 6.17
N ALA A 23 14.27 6.52 6.80
CA ALA A 23 14.86 5.38 6.11
C ALA A 23 13.89 4.79 5.08
N LEU A 24 12.60 4.61 5.43
CA LEU A 24 11.59 4.11 4.51
C LEU A 24 11.39 5.06 3.32
N ILE A 25 11.36 6.38 3.55
CA ILE A 25 11.28 7.36 2.45
C ILE A 25 12.52 7.28 1.56
N ILE A 26 13.73 7.28 2.13
CA ILE A 26 14.98 7.23 1.37
C ILE A 26 15.09 5.93 0.56
N CYS A 27 14.83 4.79 1.18
CA CYS A 27 14.89 3.49 0.52
C CYS A 27 13.82 3.37 -0.58
N ASN A 28 12.60 3.89 -0.34
CA ASN A 28 11.56 3.96 -1.36
C ASN A 28 11.99 4.82 -2.55
N GLU A 29 12.55 6.02 -2.29
CA GLU A 29 13.07 6.89 -3.35
C GLU A 29 14.19 6.21 -4.14
N PHE A 30 15.10 5.50 -3.48
CA PHE A 30 16.16 4.73 -4.14
C PHE A 30 15.57 3.63 -5.05
N ALA A 31 14.67 2.81 -4.50
CA ALA A 31 14.08 1.69 -5.24
C ALA A 31 13.21 2.13 -6.43
N ARG A 32 12.43 3.22 -6.27
CA ARG A 32 11.50 3.66 -7.32
C ARG A 32 12.16 4.45 -8.44
N ARG A 33 13.29 5.14 -8.17
CA ARG A 33 13.92 6.06 -9.13
C ARG A 33 14.67 5.37 -10.27
N SER A 34 15.07 4.12 -10.08
CA SER A 34 15.83 3.37 -11.09
C SER A 34 15.49 1.89 -11.07
N LYS A 35 15.69 1.26 -12.23
CA LYS A 35 15.59 -0.20 -12.36
C LYS A 35 16.59 -0.91 -11.47
N PHE A 36 17.84 -0.37 -11.40
CA PHE A 36 18.88 -0.91 -10.51
C PHE A 36 18.44 -0.86 -9.05
N GLY A 37 17.94 0.29 -8.57
CA GLY A 37 17.50 0.44 -7.18
C GLY A 37 16.39 -0.55 -6.81
N GLY A 38 15.39 -0.70 -7.67
CA GLY A 38 14.33 -1.68 -7.48
C GLY A 38 14.84 -3.12 -7.48
N CYS A 39 15.70 -3.49 -8.45
CA CYS A 39 16.30 -4.82 -8.50
C CYS A 39 17.19 -5.09 -7.29
N PHE A 40 18.00 -4.12 -6.88
CA PHE A 40 18.84 -4.25 -5.69
C PHE A 40 18.01 -4.53 -4.44
N MET A 41 16.94 -3.76 -4.22
CA MET A 41 16.10 -3.93 -3.02
C MET A 41 15.30 -5.24 -3.04
N PHE A 42 14.60 -5.55 -4.14
CA PHE A 42 13.63 -6.66 -4.13
C PHE A 42 14.21 -8.00 -4.60
N PHE A 43 15.37 -8.03 -5.23
CA PHE A 43 16.09 -9.26 -5.52
C PHE A 43 17.37 -9.37 -4.68
N GLY A 44 18.22 -8.34 -4.67
CA GLY A 44 19.51 -8.38 -3.99
C GLY A 44 19.37 -8.49 -2.46
N VAL A 45 18.67 -7.54 -1.84
CA VAL A 45 18.45 -7.55 -0.37
C VAL A 45 17.59 -8.76 0.03
N CYS A 46 16.56 -9.11 -0.74
CA CYS A 46 15.75 -10.30 -0.48
C CYS A 46 16.56 -11.60 -0.54
N ALA A 47 17.46 -11.74 -1.52
CA ALA A 47 18.36 -12.89 -1.61
C ALA A 47 19.34 -12.95 -0.44
N ALA A 48 19.93 -11.81 -0.05
CA ALA A 48 20.81 -11.73 1.11
C ALA A 48 20.08 -12.11 2.41
N MET A 49 18.86 -11.59 2.62
CA MET A 49 18.00 -11.99 3.73
C MET A 49 17.71 -13.50 3.71
N THR A 50 17.37 -14.05 2.53
CA THR A 50 17.09 -15.48 2.40
C THR A 50 18.28 -16.33 2.79
N VAL A 51 19.48 -15.97 2.32
CA VAL A 51 20.74 -16.66 2.69
C VAL A 51 20.99 -16.56 4.19
N TYR A 52 20.79 -15.39 4.78
CA TYR A 52 20.91 -15.19 6.22
C TYR A 52 19.92 -16.08 7.01
N CYS A 53 18.64 -16.08 6.66
CA CYS A 53 17.63 -16.91 7.32
C CYS A 53 17.98 -18.40 7.19
N ILE A 54 18.37 -18.88 6.01
CA ILE A 54 18.80 -20.26 5.82
C ILE A 54 20.01 -20.59 6.72
N ALA A 55 20.99 -19.70 6.80
CA ALA A 55 22.18 -19.92 7.64
C ALA A 55 21.78 -20.01 9.14
N VAL A 56 20.88 -19.16 9.60
CA VAL A 56 20.35 -19.19 10.99
C VAL A 56 19.61 -20.50 11.25
N GLU A 57 18.68 -20.91 10.38
CA GLU A 57 17.89 -22.13 10.59
C GLU A 57 18.73 -23.40 10.49
N VAL A 58 19.66 -23.48 9.55
CA VAL A 58 20.61 -24.61 9.45
C VAL A 58 21.51 -24.65 10.67
N GLY A 59 22.03 -23.49 11.12
CA GLY A 59 22.84 -23.39 12.32
C GLY A 59 22.08 -23.87 13.57
N ALA A 60 20.81 -23.45 13.73
CA ALA A 60 19.95 -23.88 14.84
C ALA A 60 19.69 -25.40 14.79
N ALA A 61 19.41 -25.95 13.61
CA ALA A 61 19.22 -27.40 13.41
C ALA A 61 20.47 -28.20 13.73
N MET A 62 21.67 -27.59 13.58
CA MET A 62 22.97 -28.18 13.95
C MET A 62 23.34 -27.97 15.43
N GLY A 63 22.49 -27.30 16.22
CA GLY A 63 22.71 -27.02 17.63
C GLY A 63 23.72 -25.89 17.91
N ALA A 64 23.98 -25.01 16.94
CA ALA A 64 24.92 -23.90 17.13
C ALA A 64 24.27 -22.81 18.02
N GLU A 65 24.95 -22.47 19.14
CA GLU A 65 24.40 -21.50 20.12
C GLU A 65 24.06 -20.13 19.53
N TRP A 66 24.91 -19.63 18.62
CA TRP A 66 24.69 -18.35 17.96
C TRP A 66 23.37 -18.32 17.15
N ALA A 67 22.96 -19.47 16.63
CA ALA A 67 21.76 -19.61 15.83
C ALA A 67 20.53 -19.88 16.71
N LEU A 68 20.67 -20.75 17.70
CA LEU A 68 19.59 -21.04 18.67
C LEU A 68 19.14 -19.80 19.45
N ASN A 69 20.07 -18.89 19.77
CA ASN A 69 19.79 -17.64 20.47
C ASN A 69 19.54 -16.45 19.50
N ASN A 70 19.46 -16.71 18.19
CA ASN A 70 19.23 -15.64 17.22
C ASN A 70 17.75 -15.24 17.21
N PRO A 71 17.41 -13.94 17.37
CA PRO A 71 16.01 -13.48 17.36
C PRO A 71 15.25 -13.80 16.07
N THR A 72 15.93 -13.94 14.93
CA THR A 72 15.29 -14.41 13.69
C THR A 72 14.77 -15.84 13.85
N HIS A 73 15.49 -16.70 14.56
CA HIS A 73 15.07 -18.07 14.84
C HIS A 73 13.98 -18.11 15.92
N THR A 74 14.16 -17.37 17.03
CA THR A 74 13.22 -17.45 18.17
C THR A 74 11.89 -16.75 17.92
N ASP A 75 11.89 -15.61 17.21
CA ASP A 75 10.74 -14.74 17.09
C ASP A 75 10.11 -14.74 15.69
N MET A 76 10.90 -15.05 14.64
CA MET A 76 10.45 -14.88 13.25
C MET A 76 10.47 -16.18 12.42
N ASN A 77 10.61 -17.33 13.07
CA ASN A 77 10.71 -18.65 12.42
C ASN A 77 9.33 -19.30 12.18
N SER A 78 8.27 -18.56 12.00
CA SER A 78 7.00 -19.15 11.59
C SER A 78 6.80 -19.11 10.07
N TRP A 79 6.05 -20.07 9.53
CA TRP A 79 5.68 -20.08 8.12
C TRP A 79 4.99 -18.76 7.70
N PHE A 80 4.22 -18.16 8.61
CA PHE A 80 3.48 -16.92 8.36
C PHE A 80 4.42 -15.74 8.14
N HIS A 81 5.48 -15.60 8.95
CA HIS A 81 6.47 -14.52 8.79
C HIS A 81 7.18 -14.63 7.43
N TYR A 82 7.63 -15.81 7.06
CA TYR A 82 8.24 -16.05 5.75
C TYR A 82 7.25 -15.81 4.61
N ALA A 83 6.02 -16.34 4.71
CA ALA A 83 4.99 -16.10 3.70
C ALA A 83 4.71 -14.62 3.51
N LYS A 84 4.63 -13.85 4.60
CA LYS A 84 4.36 -12.40 4.58
C LYS A 84 5.47 -11.61 3.89
N VAL A 85 6.73 -11.87 4.21
CA VAL A 85 7.86 -11.14 3.62
C VAL A 85 8.01 -11.46 2.13
N TYR A 86 7.87 -12.73 1.74
CA TYR A 86 7.97 -13.13 0.34
C TYR A 86 6.75 -12.70 -0.49
N ALA A 87 5.53 -12.73 0.07
CA ALA A 87 4.35 -12.22 -0.61
C ALA A 87 4.45 -10.71 -0.86
N ALA A 88 4.90 -9.94 0.14
CA ALA A 88 5.12 -8.50 -0.03
C ALA A 88 6.17 -8.21 -1.11
N THR A 89 7.28 -8.96 -1.12
CA THR A 89 8.35 -8.82 -2.12
C THR A 89 7.88 -9.24 -3.51
N ALA A 90 7.12 -10.34 -3.63
CA ALA A 90 6.50 -10.76 -4.91
C ALA A 90 5.54 -9.70 -5.45
N GLY A 91 4.78 -9.04 -4.58
CA GLY A 91 3.96 -7.88 -4.95
C GLY A 91 4.78 -6.75 -5.56
N CYS A 92 5.93 -6.41 -4.94
CA CYS A 92 6.86 -5.40 -5.48
C CYS A 92 7.44 -5.80 -6.84
N ILE A 93 7.80 -7.07 -7.01
CA ILE A 93 8.28 -7.61 -8.29
C ILE A 93 7.20 -7.49 -9.36
N GLY A 94 5.94 -7.83 -9.05
CA GLY A 94 4.80 -7.64 -9.96
C GLY A 94 4.61 -6.18 -10.37
N PHE A 95 4.78 -5.24 -9.43
CA PHE A 95 4.76 -3.80 -9.74
C PHE A 95 5.93 -3.38 -10.63
N MET A 96 7.12 -3.95 -10.42
CA MET A 96 8.26 -3.73 -11.31
C MET A 96 8.04 -4.33 -12.71
N MET A 97 7.34 -5.46 -12.81
CA MET A 97 6.95 -6.04 -14.10
C MET A 97 6.06 -5.11 -14.91
N LEU A 98 5.07 -4.47 -14.26
CA LEU A 98 4.25 -3.42 -14.88
C LEU A 98 5.10 -2.21 -15.26
N LYS A 99 5.86 -1.71 -14.30
CA LYS A 99 6.68 -0.50 -14.41
C LYS A 99 7.68 -0.56 -15.57
N TYR A 100 8.31 -1.71 -15.76
CA TYR A 100 9.37 -1.92 -16.76
C TYR A 100 8.95 -2.83 -17.91
N SER A 101 7.68 -3.21 -17.99
CA SER A 101 7.13 -4.05 -19.06
C SER A 101 7.85 -5.38 -19.22
N TRP A 102 8.16 -6.05 -18.08
CA TRP A 102 8.92 -7.28 -18.11
C TRP A 102 8.13 -8.46 -18.66
N GLY A 103 8.65 -9.04 -19.72
CA GLY A 103 8.08 -10.22 -20.36
C GLY A 103 6.70 -9.97 -20.96
N LYS A 104 6.01 -11.05 -21.35
CA LYS A 104 4.64 -10.98 -21.89
C LYS A 104 3.62 -10.58 -20.82
N ILE A 105 3.81 -11.01 -19.58
CA ILE A 105 2.90 -10.73 -18.47
C ILE A 105 2.89 -9.23 -18.14
N GLY A 106 4.06 -8.62 -17.94
CA GLY A 106 4.17 -7.20 -17.60
C GLY A 106 3.64 -6.25 -18.68
N ARG A 107 3.46 -6.73 -19.93
CA ARG A 107 2.87 -6.00 -21.05
C ARG A 107 1.39 -6.28 -21.25
N SER A 108 0.85 -7.30 -20.59
CA SER A 108 -0.54 -7.70 -20.81
C SER A 108 -1.52 -6.76 -20.12
N HIS A 109 -2.62 -6.43 -20.79
CA HIS A 109 -3.65 -5.55 -20.25
C HIS A 109 -4.28 -6.10 -18.96
N TRP A 110 -4.57 -7.40 -18.90
CA TRP A 110 -5.16 -8.03 -17.72
C TRP A 110 -4.29 -7.89 -16.47
N PHE A 111 -2.97 -7.81 -16.65
CA PHE A 111 -2.04 -7.68 -15.51
C PHE A 111 -2.10 -6.29 -14.84
N LYS A 112 -2.74 -5.30 -15.46
CA LYS A 112 -3.04 -4.01 -14.81
C LYS A 112 -3.94 -4.19 -13.56
N ALA A 113 -4.76 -5.25 -13.49
CA ALA A 113 -5.56 -5.54 -12.32
C ALA A 113 -4.74 -6.15 -11.15
N PHE A 114 -3.48 -6.55 -11.37
CA PHE A 114 -2.63 -7.15 -10.34
C PHE A 114 -2.48 -6.27 -9.09
N PRO A 115 -2.27 -4.93 -9.17
CA PRO A 115 -2.24 -4.08 -7.99
C PRO A 115 -3.51 -4.16 -7.14
N PHE A 116 -4.69 -4.19 -7.77
CA PHE A 116 -5.95 -4.39 -7.05
C PHE A 116 -5.98 -5.74 -6.32
N VAL A 117 -5.66 -6.82 -7.02
CA VAL A 117 -5.73 -8.19 -6.47
C VAL A 117 -4.81 -8.34 -5.26
N ILE A 118 -3.55 -7.91 -5.37
CA ILE A 118 -2.58 -8.08 -4.28
C ILE A 118 -2.93 -7.22 -3.06
N VAL A 119 -3.47 -6.02 -3.26
CA VAL A 119 -3.91 -5.15 -2.16
C VAL A 119 -5.16 -5.71 -1.50
N ALA A 120 -6.15 -6.17 -2.28
CA ALA A 120 -7.37 -6.79 -1.77
C ALA A 120 -7.07 -8.03 -0.92
N ILE A 121 -6.16 -8.90 -1.38
CA ILE A 121 -5.72 -10.08 -0.60
C ILE A 121 -5.08 -9.65 0.72
N ASN A 122 -4.18 -8.66 0.71
CA ASN A 122 -3.55 -8.16 1.93
C ASN A 122 -4.57 -7.57 2.92
N ILE A 123 -5.56 -6.85 2.43
CA ILE A 123 -6.66 -6.32 3.27
C ILE A 123 -7.48 -7.48 3.83
N LEU A 124 -7.85 -8.47 3.02
CA LEU A 124 -8.64 -9.62 3.47
C LEU A 124 -7.94 -10.44 4.55
N ILE A 125 -6.61 -10.62 4.47
CA ILE A 125 -5.84 -11.28 5.54
C ILE A 125 -5.99 -10.54 6.86
N ALA A 126 -5.88 -9.21 6.86
CA ALA A 126 -6.06 -8.40 8.05
C ALA A 126 -7.52 -8.44 8.57
N VAL A 127 -8.50 -8.43 7.67
CA VAL A 127 -9.93 -8.55 8.01
C VAL A 127 -10.22 -9.89 8.67
N VAL A 128 -9.67 -10.98 8.16
CA VAL A 128 -9.80 -12.32 8.75
C VAL A 128 -9.18 -12.34 10.15
N SER A 129 -7.98 -11.75 10.31
CA SER A 129 -7.31 -11.64 11.61
C SER A 129 -8.13 -10.81 12.62
N ASP A 130 -8.76 -9.72 12.17
CA ASP A 130 -9.68 -8.93 13.01
C ASP A 130 -10.86 -9.79 13.49
N PHE A 131 -11.59 -10.44 12.58
CA PHE A 131 -12.74 -11.28 12.97
C PHE A 131 -12.34 -12.49 13.81
N GLU A 132 -11.20 -13.11 13.51
CA GLU A 132 -10.67 -14.21 14.32
C GLU A 132 -10.36 -13.74 15.74
N SER A 133 -9.70 -12.58 15.89
CA SER A 133 -9.42 -12.00 17.22
C SER A 133 -10.68 -11.67 17.98
N ALA A 134 -11.72 -11.14 17.32
CA ALA A 134 -13.02 -10.88 17.96
C ALA A 134 -13.69 -12.17 18.46
N ILE A 135 -13.56 -13.28 17.73
CA ILE A 135 -14.18 -14.56 18.08
C ILE A 135 -13.41 -15.27 19.19
N ARG A 136 -12.06 -15.28 19.11
CA ARG A 136 -11.19 -16.04 20.02
C ARG A 136 -10.99 -15.38 21.38
N ALA A 137 -11.01 -14.06 21.45
CA ALA A 137 -10.56 -13.31 22.61
C ALA A 137 -11.42 -12.07 22.91
N TRP A 138 -12.74 -12.23 22.93
CA TRP A 138 -13.62 -11.09 23.23
C TRP A 138 -13.25 -10.43 24.55
N ASP A 139 -12.92 -9.12 24.50
CA ASP A 139 -12.42 -8.29 25.62
C ASP A 139 -11.17 -8.85 26.33
N SER A 140 -10.34 -9.61 25.59
CA SER A 140 -9.10 -10.21 26.11
C SER A 140 -8.02 -10.27 25.04
N SER A 141 -6.90 -10.93 25.33
CA SER A 141 -5.84 -11.18 24.35
C SER A 141 -5.66 -12.68 24.15
N TRP A 142 -5.21 -13.07 22.99
CA TRP A 142 -4.86 -14.45 22.65
C TRP A 142 -3.55 -14.51 21.88
N VAL A 143 -2.91 -15.65 21.88
CA VAL A 143 -1.67 -15.88 21.14
C VAL A 143 -2.01 -16.69 19.89
N SER A 144 -1.66 -16.16 18.71
CA SER A 144 -1.84 -16.85 17.46
C SER A 144 -0.92 -18.06 17.35
N SER A 145 -1.16 -18.93 16.36
CA SER A 145 -0.28 -20.08 16.04
C SER A 145 1.17 -19.66 15.72
N GLU A 146 1.34 -18.40 15.33
CA GLU A 146 2.63 -17.79 14.99
C GLU A 146 3.34 -17.14 16.20
N GLY A 147 2.78 -17.28 17.41
CA GLY A 147 3.33 -16.70 18.63
C GLY A 147 3.06 -15.19 18.82
N VAL A 148 2.23 -14.58 17.97
CA VAL A 148 1.89 -13.16 18.06
C VAL A 148 0.74 -12.95 19.02
N VAL A 149 0.90 -12.02 19.98
CA VAL A 149 -0.16 -11.60 20.89
C VAL A 149 -1.12 -10.67 20.17
N LEU A 150 -2.39 -11.03 20.11
CA LEU A 150 -3.46 -10.30 19.44
C LEU A 150 -4.55 -9.93 20.47
N ASN A 151 -5.05 -8.70 20.38
CA ASN A 151 -6.16 -8.24 21.20
C ASN A 151 -7.49 -8.43 20.46
N GLY A 152 -8.53 -8.85 21.17
CA GLY A 152 -9.86 -9.06 20.62
C GLY A 152 -10.95 -8.28 21.33
N GLY A 153 -12.01 -7.93 20.60
CA GLY A 153 -13.18 -7.21 21.08
C GLY A 153 -14.06 -6.68 19.97
N ILE A 154 -15.09 -5.89 20.32
CA ILE A 154 -16.02 -5.29 19.36
C ILE A 154 -15.30 -4.37 18.35
N PHE A 155 -14.20 -3.78 18.74
CA PHE A 155 -13.38 -2.92 17.91
C PHE A 155 -12.82 -3.65 16.68
N ASN A 156 -12.51 -4.94 16.79
CA ASN A 156 -12.08 -5.76 15.64
C ASN A 156 -13.23 -5.96 14.65
N VAL A 157 -14.47 -6.13 15.12
CA VAL A 157 -15.62 -6.24 14.22
C VAL A 157 -15.78 -4.95 13.40
N PHE A 158 -15.70 -3.79 14.04
CA PHE A 158 -15.79 -2.50 13.36
C PHE A 158 -14.65 -2.32 12.36
N ASN A 159 -13.44 -2.70 12.73
CA ASN A 159 -12.28 -2.58 11.85
C ASN A 159 -12.33 -3.61 10.70
N GLY A 160 -12.75 -4.84 10.95
CA GLY A 160 -12.96 -5.84 9.91
C GLY A 160 -13.98 -5.38 8.86
N VAL A 161 -15.11 -4.80 9.29
CA VAL A 161 -16.09 -4.19 8.38
C VAL A 161 -15.48 -3.00 7.62
N ALA A 162 -14.71 -2.14 8.29
CA ALA A 162 -14.01 -1.04 7.64
C ALA A 162 -13.06 -1.52 6.54
N GLY A 163 -12.33 -2.63 6.79
CA GLY A 163 -11.45 -3.25 5.80
C GLY A 163 -12.20 -3.80 4.58
N LEU A 164 -13.35 -4.44 4.79
CA LEU A 164 -14.20 -4.87 3.67
C LEU A 164 -14.67 -3.67 2.83
N LEU A 165 -15.13 -2.59 3.47
CA LEU A 165 -15.52 -1.36 2.77
C LEU A 165 -14.33 -0.74 2.03
N ASN A 166 -13.13 -0.80 2.59
CA ASN A 166 -11.92 -0.29 1.95
C ASN A 166 -11.61 -1.01 0.63
N ILE A 167 -11.84 -2.33 0.55
CA ILE A 167 -11.70 -3.08 -0.71
C ILE A 167 -12.65 -2.52 -1.77
N PHE A 168 -13.90 -2.23 -1.41
CA PHE A 168 -14.88 -1.64 -2.33
C PHE A 168 -14.56 -0.18 -2.71
N CYS A 169 -13.71 0.51 -1.93
CA CYS A 169 -13.21 1.83 -2.27
C CYS A 169 -12.11 1.85 -3.33
N MET A 170 -11.56 0.71 -3.74
CA MET A 170 -10.60 0.63 -4.83
C MET A 170 -11.31 0.64 -6.18
N THR A 171 -11.13 1.71 -6.94
CA THR A 171 -11.81 1.96 -8.22
C THR A 171 -10.84 1.98 -9.39
N GLY A 172 -11.33 1.90 -10.63
CA GLY A 172 -10.50 1.96 -11.83
C GLY A 172 -9.41 0.88 -11.88
N TRP A 173 -9.75 -0.41 -11.73
CA TRP A 173 -8.77 -1.49 -11.57
C TRP A 173 -7.78 -1.63 -12.73
N PHE A 174 -8.17 -1.22 -13.93
CA PHE A 174 -7.33 -1.23 -15.13
C PHE A 174 -6.69 0.12 -15.43
N GLY A 175 -7.01 1.16 -14.64
CA GLY A 175 -6.46 2.51 -14.75
C GLY A 175 -5.04 2.63 -14.19
N ILE A 176 -4.16 1.76 -14.64
CA ILE A 176 -2.74 1.77 -14.26
C ILE A 176 -1.94 2.35 -15.40
N TYR A 177 -1.13 3.36 -15.09
CA TYR A 177 -0.27 4.10 -16.03
C TYR A 177 1.16 4.13 -15.55
N ILE A 178 2.08 4.55 -16.43
CA ILE A 178 3.50 4.67 -16.11
C ILE A 178 3.96 6.12 -16.28
N SER A 179 4.77 6.63 -15.36
CA SER A 179 5.27 8.01 -15.43
C SER A 179 6.43 8.16 -16.42
N LYS A 180 6.49 9.31 -17.14
CA LYS A 180 7.53 9.61 -18.15
C LYS A 180 8.95 9.59 -17.57
N LYS A 181 9.19 10.30 -16.47
CA LYS A 181 10.55 10.53 -15.99
C LYS A 181 11.19 9.35 -15.27
N ARG A 182 10.39 8.59 -14.49
CA ARG A 182 10.93 7.57 -13.56
C ARG A 182 10.27 6.22 -13.72
N GLN A 183 9.38 6.11 -14.70
CA GLN A 183 8.59 4.91 -14.92
C GLN A 183 7.87 4.45 -13.65
N ASP A 184 7.43 5.38 -12.78
CA ASP A 184 6.61 5.02 -11.63
C ASP A 184 5.28 4.42 -12.10
N MET A 185 4.83 3.39 -11.41
CA MET A 185 3.48 2.87 -11.59
C MET A 185 2.49 3.84 -10.92
N LEU A 186 1.57 4.35 -11.71
CA LEU A 186 0.56 5.31 -11.29
C LEU A 186 -0.82 4.64 -11.27
N TRP A 187 -1.57 4.87 -10.21
CA TRP A 187 -2.99 4.58 -10.12
C TRP A 187 -3.73 5.87 -9.76
N PRO A 188 -4.10 6.68 -10.76
CA PRO A 188 -4.64 8.02 -10.54
C PRO A 188 -5.93 8.05 -9.74
N ASP A 189 -6.72 7.00 -9.83
CA ASP A 189 -7.99 6.87 -9.10
C ASP A 189 -7.81 6.59 -7.59
N MET A 190 -6.61 6.18 -7.15
CA MET A 190 -6.23 6.15 -5.73
C MET A 190 -5.90 7.54 -5.22
N THR A 191 -6.92 8.36 -5.04
CA THR A 191 -6.81 9.73 -4.54
C THR A 191 -6.66 9.76 -3.02
N TRP A 192 -6.47 10.96 -2.45
CA TRP A 192 -6.40 11.16 -1.01
C TRP A 192 -7.61 10.58 -0.25
N VAL A 193 -8.78 10.49 -0.88
CA VAL A 193 -9.99 9.91 -0.28
C VAL A 193 -9.76 8.46 0.10
N PHE A 194 -9.25 7.64 -0.84
CA PHE A 194 -8.89 6.26 -0.57
C PHE A 194 -7.71 6.16 0.41
N ILE A 195 -6.66 6.95 0.18
CA ILE A 195 -5.42 6.89 0.97
C ILE A 195 -5.70 7.12 2.46
N ILE A 196 -6.46 8.16 2.81
CA ILE A 196 -6.79 8.45 4.21
C ILE A 196 -7.70 7.37 4.82
N ALA A 197 -8.69 6.88 4.08
CA ALA A 197 -9.56 5.81 4.56
C ALA A 197 -8.77 4.51 4.80
N TYR A 198 -7.81 4.18 3.93
CA TYR A 198 -6.90 3.06 4.09
C TYR A 198 -5.96 3.25 5.29
N ASP A 199 -5.33 4.41 5.42
CA ASP A 199 -4.39 4.68 6.50
C ASP A 199 -5.08 4.59 7.86
N LEU A 200 -6.30 5.14 8.01
CA LEU A 200 -7.09 5.05 9.24
C LEU A 200 -7.48 3.59 9.57
N TRP A 201 -7.91 2.84 8.57
CA TRP A 201 -8.22 1.43 8.72
C TRP A 201 -6.98 0.61 9.12
N ASN A 202 -5.87 0.79 8.42
CA ASN A 202 -4.66 0.01 8.65
C ASN A 202 -3.97 0.41 9.97
N PHE A 203 -4.01 1.70 10.34
CA PHE A 203 -3.59 2.15 11.67
C PHE A 203 -4.41 1.44 12.75
N CYS A 204 -5.73 1.41 12.60
CA CYS A 204 -6.63 0.75 13.54
C CYS A 204 -6.31 -0.75 13.66
N TYR A 205 -6.11 -1.45 12.55
CA TYR A 205 -5.70 -2.85 12.54
C TYR A 205 -4.41 -3.08 13.34
N THR A 206 -3.36 -2.32 13.03
CA THR A 206 -2.08 -2.50 13.72
C THR A 206 -2.15 -2.10 15.19
N TYR A 207 -2.90 -1.05 15.51
CA TYR A 207 -3.06 -0.55 16.87
C TYR A 207 -3.81 -1.55 17.75
N ASN A 208 -4.90 -2.11 17.27
CA ASN A 208 -5.76 -3.00 18.02
C ASN A 208 -5.23 -4.44 18.08
N CYS A 209 -4.75 -4.97 16.93
CA CYS A 209 -4.33 -6.37 16.86
C CYS A 209 -2.86 -6.59 17.20
N LEU A 210 -1.96 -5.66 16.84
CA LEU A 210 -0.52 -5.85 16.91
C LEU A 210 0.15 -4.86 17.86
N PRO A 211 -0.06 -4.94 19.17
CA PRO A 211 0.33 -3.89 20.12
C PRO A 211 1.83 -3.58 20.10
N THR A 212 2.70 -4.57 19.89
CA THR A 212 4.16 -4.39 19.86
C THR A 212 4.68 -3.80 18.53
N HIS A 213 3.88 -3.82 17.46
CA HIS A 213 4.31 -3.41 16.15
C HIS A 213 3.70 -2.07 15.68
N SER A 214 2.66 -1.60 16.36
CA SER A 214 1.82 -0.49 15.88
C SER A 214 2.56 0.85 15.82
N TRP A 215 3.57 1.09 16.65
CA TRP A 215 4.38 2.33 16.61
C TRP A 215 5.06 2.54 15.26
N TYR A 216 5.65 1.49 14.70
CA TYR A 216 6.31 1.57 13.41
C TYR A 216 5.38 1.22 12.25
N CYS A 217 4.61 0.14 12.36
CA CYS A 217 3.70 -0.30 11.29
C CYS A 217 2.48 0.62 11.13
N GLY A 218 1.95 1.13 12.24
CA GLY A 218 0.78 2.01 12.25
C GLY A 218 1.11 3.49 11.98
N ILE A 219 2.35 3.93 12.21
CA ILE A 219 2.72 5.34 12.01
C ILE A 219 3.77 5.47 10.89
N ALA A 220 5.02 5.06 11.12
CA ALA A 220 6.10 5.31 10.16
C ALA A 220 5.84 4.66 8.79
N LEU A 221 5.40 3.40 8.80
CA LEU A 221 5.15 2.63 7.58
C LEU A 221 3.91 3.09 6.80
N LEU A 222 2.95 3.77 7.42
CA LEU A 222 1.82 4.40 6.73
C LEU A 222 2.16 5.82 6.27
N LEU A 223 2.83 6.60 7.12
CA LEU A 223 3.19 7.97 6.77
C LEU A 223 4.20 8.04 5.63
N ALA A 224 5.18 7.15 5.55
CA ALA A 224 6.21 7.19 4.50
C ALA A 224 5.64 7.18 3.08
N PRO A 225 4.80 6.20 2.67
CA PRO A 225 4.18 6.19 1.34
C PRO A 225 3.17 7.31 1.16
N THR A 226 2.46 7.70 2.22
CA THR A 226 1.41 8.72 2.16
C THR A 226 2.00 10.11 1.96
N ILE A 227 3.05 10.48 2.70
CA ILE A 227 3.79 11.72 2.48
C ILE A 227 4.33 11.77 1.05
N ALA A 228 4.98 10.69 0.57
CA ALA A 228 5.50 10.64 -0.79
C ALA A 228 4.36 10.74 -1.83
N GLY A 229 3.27 10.00 -1.66
CA GLY A 229 2.13 9.98 -2.57
C GLY A 229 1.37 11.30 -2.63
N LEU A 230 1.24 11.99 -1.52
CA LEU A 230 0.52 13.27 -1.46
C LEU A 230 1.36 14.47 -1.87
N LEU A 231 2.68 14.47 -1.63
CA LEU A 231 3.52 15.64 -1.86
C LEU A 231 4.23 15.62 -3.22
N TRP A 232 4.96 14.56 -3.57
CA TRP A 232 5.80 14.53 -4.78
C TRP A 232 5.60 13.36 -5.72
N ASN A 233 4.94 12.28 -5.29
CA ASN A 233 4.70 11.10 -6.14
C ASN A 233 3.21 10.87 -6.39
N LYS A 234 2.49 11.89 -6.86
CA LYS A 234 1.06 11.82 -7.14
C LYS A 234 0.71 10.64 -8.05
N GLY A 235 -0.32 9.89 -7.66
CA GLY A 235 -0.75 8.65 -8.32
C GLY A 235 0.11 7.42 -8.01
N GLY A 236 1.32 7.58 -7.46
CA GLY A 236 2.23 6.47 -7.13
C GLY A 236 2.13 5.94 -5.70
N TRP A 237 1.07 6.29 -4.97
CA TRP A 237 0.95 5.91 -3.55
C TRP A 237 1.04 4.40 -3.33
N ILE A 238 0.31 3.59 -4.11
CA ILE A 238 0.30 2.14 -3.91
C ILE A 238 1.66 1.49 -4.20
N GLN A 239 2.41 2.01 -5.18
CA GLN A 239 3.79 1.59 -5.41
C GLN A 239 4.67 1.89 -4.19
N ASN A 240 4.58 3.12 -3.64
CA ASN A 240 5.31 3.51 -2.45
C ASN A 240 4.92 2.62 -1.25
N ARG A 241 3.62 2.32 -1.09
CA ARG A 241 3.11 1.49 0.00
C ARG A 241 3.61 0.05 -0.08
N ALA A 242 3.61 -0.55 -1.27
CA ALA A 242 4.14 -1.90 -1.46
C ALA A 242 5.65 -1.95 -1.21
N PHE A 243 6.39 -0.99 -1.74
CA PHE A 243 7.84 -0.93 -1.59
C PHE A 243 8.27 -0.77 -0.14
N THR A 244 7.68 0.20 0.58
CA THR A 244 7.99 0.41 2.00
C THR A 244 7.57 -0.77 2.86
N LEU A 245 6.44 -1.42 2.56
CA LEU A 245 5.99 -2.62 3.26
C LEU A 245 6.99 -3.78 3.11
N SER A 246 7.42 -4.08 1.89
CA SER A 246 8.38 -5.16 1.65
C SER A 246 9.72 -4.89 2.35
N MET A 247 10.22 -3.64 2.28
CA MET A 247 11.46 -3.25 2.97
C MET A 247 11.34 -3.40 4.49
N TRP A 248 10.23 -2.98 5.05
CA TRP A 248 9.97 -3.13 6.48
C TRP A 248 9.87 -4.59 6.91
N CYS A 249 9.17 -5.42 6.14
CA CYS A 249 9.07 -6.85 6.41
C CYS A 249 10.45 -7.52 6.37
N MET A 250 11.29 -7.21 5.38
CA MET A 250 12.66 -7.73 5.31
C MET A 250 13.51 -7.28 6.50
N PHE A 251 13.38 -6.02 6.93
CA PHE A 251 14.07 -5.50 8.10
C PHE A 251 13.64 -6.22 9.38
N CYS A 252 12.35 -6.33 9.63
CA CYS A 252 11.84 -7.02 10.82
C CYS A 252 12.20 -8.51 10.82
N GLN A 253 12.27 -9.17 9.66
CA GLN A 253 12.68 -10.56 9.55
C GLN A 253 14.13 -10.78 10.01
N MET A 254 15.02 -9.81 9.74
CA MET A 254 16.44 -9.90 10.08
C MET A 254 16.79 -9.31 11.46
N VAL A 255 16.01 -8.33 11.93
CA VAL A 255 16.31 -7.55 13.14
C VAL A 255 15.06 -7.38 13.99
N PRO A 256 14.37 -8.47 14.42
CA PRO A 256 13.11 -8.36 15.14
C PRO A 256 13.28 -7.69 16.52
N MET A 257 14.42 -7.85 17.15
CA MET A 257 14.72 -7.22 18.45
C MET A 257 14.58 -5.69 18.44
N PHE A 258 14.71 -5.03 17.29
CA PHE A 258 14.51 -3.59 17.19
C PHE A 258 13.10 -3.19 17.62
N VAL A 259 12.10 -3.99 17.28
CA VAL A 259 10.68 -3.74 17.59
C VAL A 259 10.28 -4.36 18.92
N ASN A 260 10.86 -5.53 19.28
CA ASN A 260 10.41 -6.31 20.42
C ASN A 260 11.08 -5.90 21.75
N ASP A 261 12.41 -5.74 21.77
CA ASP A 261 13.18 -5.70 23.03
C ASP A 261 14.19 -4.56 23.14
N SER A 262 14.29 -3.66 22.15
CA SER A 262 15.28 -2.58 22.18
C SER A 262 14.76 -1.34 22.94
N VAL A 263 15.65 -0.39 23.17
CA VAL A 263 15.28 0.95 23.68
C VAL A 263 14.34 1.71 22.76
N PHE A 264 14.19 1.24 21.51
CA PHE A 264 13.28 1.78 20.50
C PHE A 264 11.91 1.11 20.52
N ALA A 265 11.73 -0.01 21.25
CA ALA A 265 10.46 -0.73 21.32
C ALA A 265 9.36 0.13 21.98
N VAL A 266 8.18 0.12 21.39
CA VAL A 266 7.00 0.85 21.89
C VAL A 266 5.77 -0.03 21.73
N GLN A 267 4.96 -0.10 22.79
CA GLN A 267 3.68 -0.81 22.75
C GLN A 267 2.52 0.17 22.65
N SER A 268 1.45 -0.25 21.99
CA SER A 268 0.17 0.44 22.04
C SER A 268 -0.50 0.18 23.40
N VAL A 269 -1.19 1.19 23.91
CA VAL A 269 -1.97 1.04 25.14
C VAL A 269 -3.22 0.21 24.84
N ASN A 270 -3.34 -0.96 25.45
CA ASN A 270 -4.53 -1.80 25.31
C ASN A 270 -5.66 -1.26 26.21
N ASN A 271 -6.45 -0.34 25.65
CA ASN A 271 -7.64 0.21 26.31
C ASN A 271 -8.87 0.00 25.40
N PRO A 272 -9.83 -0.86 25.78
CA PRO A 272 -10.99 -1.19 24.95
C PRO A 272 -11.80 0.01 24.48
N ALA A 273 -11.92 1.06 25.31
CA ALA A 273 -12.62 2.28 24.92
C ALA A 273 -11.86 3.04 23.82
N VAL A 274 -10.54 3.18 23.94
CA VAL A 274 -9.68 3.81 22.94
C VAL A 274 -9.69 2.99 21.66
N ASN A 275 -9.52 1.68 21.74
CA ASN A 275 -9.57 0.75 20.61
C ASN A 275 -10.89 0.88 19.84
N THR A 276 -12.02 0.96 20.57
CA THR A 276 -13.34 1.16 19.97
C THR A 276 -13.45 2.51 19.27
N VAL A 277 -13.00 3.60 19.88
CA VAL A 277 -13.04 4.94 19.28
C VAL A 277 -12.23 4.97 17.97
N VAL A 278 -11.02 4.42 17.97
CA VAL A 278 -10.17 4.36 16.77
C VAL A 278 -10.86 3.54 15.67
N SER A 279 -11.49 2.42 16.03
CA SER A 279 -12.22 1.57 15.08
C SER A 279 -13.46 2.25 14.49
N VAL A 280 -14.19 3.00 15.30
CA VAL A 280 -15.35 3.79 14.84
C VAL A 280 -14.89 4.87 13.85
N ILE A 281 -13.77 5.54 14.13
CA ILE A 281 -13.20 6.54 13.21
C ILE A 281 -12.83 5.89 11.88
N ALA A 282 -12.16 4.73 11.91
CA ALA A 282 -11.80 3.98 10.71
C ALA A 282 -13.04 3.54 9.91
N LEU A 283 -14.06 3.03 10.59
CA LEU A 283 -15.31 2.60 9.96
C LEU A 283 -16.04 3.78 9.31
N VAL A 284 -16.21 4.89 10.03
CA VAL A 284 -16.88 6.09 9.50
C VAL A 284 -16.12 6.65 8.30
N ALA A 285 -14.79 6.72 8.35
CA ALA A 285 -13.98 7.18 7.23
C ALA A 285 -14.19 6.32 5.97
N ASN A 286 -14.25 4.99 6.13
CA ASN A 286 -14.48 4.08 5.01
C ASN A 286 -15.93 4.13 4.47
N ILE A 287 -16.93 4.32 5.34
CA ILE A 287 -18.32 4.56 4.91
C ILE A 287 -18.41 5.86 4.10
N LEU A 288 -17.79 6.95 4.57
CA LEU A 288 -17.79 8.23 3.87
C LEU A 288 -17.04 8.15 2.54
N ALA A 289 -15.90 7.48 2.49
CA ALA A 289 -15.15 7.26 1.26
C ALA A 289 -15.96 6.48 0.23
N LEU A 290 -16.57 5.36 0.61
CA LEU A 290 -17.40 4.56 -0.27
C LEU A 290 -18.66 5.34 -0.72
N GLY A 291 -19.32 6.06 0.19
CA GLY A 291 -20.45 6.90 -0.13
C GLY A 291 -20.11 7.97 -1.17
N TYR A 292 -18.94 8.61 -1.03
CA TYR A 292 -18.45 9.60 -1.99
C TYR A 292 -18.13 8.96 -3.35
N ILE A 293 -17.52 7.79 -3.38
CA ILE A 293 -17.25 7.04 -4.60
C ILE A 293 -18.55 6.68 -5.33
N ILE A 294 -19.56 6.17 -4.61
CA ILE A 294 -20.86 5.84 -5.17
C ILE A 294 -21.54 7.09 -5.74
N TYR A 295 -21.50 8.20 -5.01
CA TYR A 295 -22.03 9.48 -5.49
C TYR A 295 -21.37 9.91 -6.80
N ARG A 296 -20.04 9.87 -6.88
CA ARG A 296 -19.29 10.22 -8.09
C ARG A 296 -19.58 9.27 -9.25
N ALA A 297 -19.56 7.97 -9.01
CA ALA A 297 -19.85 6.96 -10.02
C ALA A 297 -21.26 7.15 -10.63
N LYS A 298 -22.25 7.45 -9.78
CA LYS A 298 -23.62 7.78 -10.25
C LYS A 298 -23.65 9.08 -11.04
N LYS A 299 -22.94 10.12 -10.57
CA LYS A 299 -22.88 11.42 -11.27
C LYS A 299 -22.26 11.28 -12.66
N LEU A 300 -21.24 10.44 -12.80
CA LEU A 300 -20.55 10.19 -14.07
C LEU A 300 -21.24 9.12 -14.95
N GLY A 301 -22.17 8.36 -14.39
CA GLY A 301 -22.83 7.26 -15.11
C GLY A 301 -21.93 6.06 -15.39
N VAL A 302 -20.90 5.84 -14.55
CA VAL A 302 -19.83 4.85 -14.80
C VAL A 302 -19.84 3.70 -13.80
N ASN A 303 -19.29 2.55 -14.22
CA ASN A 303 -19.01 1.46 -13.31
C ASN A 303 -17.64 1.71 -12.62
N PRO A 304 -17.61 1.92 -11.29
CA PRO A 304 -16.40 2.35 -10.59
C PRO A 304 -15.27 1.34 -10.65
N TYR A 305 -15.55 0.08 -10.94
CA TYR A 305 -14.52 -0.96 -10.99
C TYR A 305 -13.87 -1.11 -12.38
N LYS A 306 -14.60 -0.74 -13.43
CA LYS A 306 -14.14 -0.80 -14.81
C LYS A 306 -13.54 0.52 -15.30
N GLN A 307 -13.99 1.64 -14.72
CA GLN A 307 -13.66 3.00 -15.16
C GLN A 307 -13.21 3.84 -13.97
N GLU A 308 -12.41 4.85 -14.24
CA GLU A 308 -11.95 5.80 -13.21
C GLU A 308 -13.08 6.72 -12.76
N VAL A 309 -13.20 6.91 -11.46
CA VAL A 309 -14.25 7.70 -10.82
C VAL A 309 -13.80 9.13 -10.50
N PHE A 310 -12.49 9.33 -10.34
CA PHE A 310 -11.94 10.62 -9.91
C PHE A 310 -11.47 11.52 -11.06
N VAL A 311 -11.80 11.16 -12.31
CA VAL A 311 -11.57 12.02 -13.48
C VAL A 311 -12.13 13.42 -13.25
N GLY A 312 -11.39 14.46 -13.66
CA GLY A 312 -11.74 15.87 -13.45
C GLY A 312 -11.40 16.44 -12.07
N THR A 313 -10.88 15.62 -11.13
CA THR A 313 -10.35 16.15 -9.86
C THR A 313 -8.90 16.58 -10.00
N LYS A 314 -8.48 17.59 -9.20
CA LYS A 314 -7.08 18.06 -9.19
C LYS A 314 -6.08 16.94 -8.89
N ASP A 315 -6.42 16.00 -8.00
CA ASP A 315 -5.54 14.91 -7.60
C ASP A 315 -5.33 13.92 -8.75
N PHE A 316 -6.42 13.55 -9.43
CA PHE A 316 -6.37 12.72 -10.64
C PHE A 316 -5.57 13.41 -11.75
N ALA A 317 -5.85 14.68 -12.02
CA ALA A 317 -5.14 15.47 -13.02
C ALA A 317 -3.62 15.52 -12.76
N LYS A 318 -3.22 15.74 -11.50
CA LYS A 318 -1.79 15.73 -11.10
C LYS A 318 -1.12 14.39 -11.34
N ALA A 319 -1.82 13.29 -11.09
CA ALA A 319 -1.31 11.95 -11.37
C ALA A 319 -1.16 11.72 -12.88
N MET A 320 -2.18 12.10 -13.66
CA MET A 320 -2.19 11.92 -15.11
C MET A 320 -1.16 12.79 -15.83
N ALA A 321 -0.87 14.00 -15.34
CA ALA A 321 0.19 14.85 -15.87
C ALA A 321 1.60 14.19 -15.83
N ARG A 322 1.77 13.14 -15.02
CA ARG A 322 3.02 12.35 -14.92
C ARG A 322 3.06 11.16 -15.88
N ARG A 323 1.98 10.85 -16.57
CA ARG A 323 1.84 9.69 -17.44
C ARG A 323 2.92 9.68 -18.52
N ALA A 324 3.47 8.51 -18.78
CA ALA A 324 4.24 8.22 -19.99
C ALA A 324 3.33 7.80 -21.15
N ASP A 325 3.85 7.81 -22.35
CA ASP A 325 3.29 7.03 -23.42
C ASP A 325 3.38 5.54 -23.06
N THR A 326 2.23 4.89 -22.97
CA THR A 326 2.11 3.48 -22.58
C THR A 326 1.75 2.61 -23.78
N ALA A 327 2.24 2.96 -24.98
CA ALA A 327 1.96 2.23 -26.22
C ALA A 327 2.18 0.72 -26.06
N TYR A 328 3.19 0.30 -25.32
CA TYR A 328 3.47 -1.10 -25.05
C TYR A 328 2.39 -1.83 -24.21
N LEU A 329 1.63 -1.08 -23.38
CA LEU A 329 0.47 -1.63 -22.68
C LEU A 329 -0.77 -1.67 -23.56
N LEU A 330 -0.80 -0.83 -24.60
CA LEU A 330 -1.91 -0.71 -25.53
C LEU A 330 -1.80 -1.71 -26.70
N GLU A 331 -0.68 -2.41 -26.86
CA GLU A 331 -0.51 -3.46 -27.89
C GLU A 331 -1.53 -4.59 -27.78
N THR A 332 -2.16 -4.75 -26.62
CA THR A 332 -3.21 -5.74 -26.34
C THR A 332 -4.61 -5.15 -26.38
N GLU A 333 -4.76 -3.83 -26.53
CA GLU A 333 -6.03 -3.13 -26.67
C GLU A 333 -6.34 -2.87 -28.15
N PRO A 334 -7.62 -2.68 -28.53
CA PRO A 334 -7.96 -2.29 -29.92
C PRO A 334 -7.16 -1.06 -30.34
N LYS A 335 -6.47 -1.15 -31.45
CA LYS A 335 -5.58 -0.08 -31.96
C LYS A 335 -6.32 1.22 -32.32
N SER A 336 -7.62 1.19 -32.40
CA SER A 336 -8.47 2.36 -32.63
C SER A 336 -9.71 2.27 -31.76
N ALA A 337 -10.00 3.33 -31.02
CA ALA A 337 -11.28 3.45 -30.37
C ALA A 337 -12.36 3.74 -31.41
N THR A 338 -13.49 3.05 -31.29
CA THR A 338 -14.66 3.33 -32.13
C THR A 338 -15.23 4.73 -31.83
N PRO A 339 -15.98 5.36 -32.75
CA PRO A 339 -16.65 6.61 -32.46
C PRO A 339 -17.53 6.58 -31.20
N ALA A 340 -18.11 5.43 -30.87
CA ALA A 340 -18.89 5.23 -29.64
C ALA A 340 -18.01 5.27 -28.39
N GLU A 341 -16.85 4.59 -28.41
CA GLU A 341 -15.88 4.62 -27.30
C GLU A 341 -15.28 6.02 -27.12
N ILE A 342 -15.02 6.75 -28.20
CA ILE A 342 -14.56 8.15 -28.14
C ILE A 342 -15.67 9.04 -27.50
N ALA A 343 -16.90 8.86 -27.89
CA ALA A 343 -18.03 9.60 -27.32
C ALA A 343 -18.21 9.29 -25.82
N GLU A 344 -18.06 8.03 -25.42
CA GLU A 344 -18.09 7.62 -24.02
C GLU A 344 -16.92 8.22 -23.23
N MET A 345 -15.71 8.21 -23.79
CA MET A 345 -14.54 8.84 -23.16
C MET A 345 -14.67 10.35 -23.03
N VAL A 346 -15.26 11.01 -24.03
CA VAL A 346 -15.53 12.45 -24.01
C VAL A 346 -16.56 12.77 -22.94
N ALA A 347 -17.67 12.04 -22.89
CA ALA A 347 -18.70 12.21 -21.87
C ALA A 347 -18.15 11.95 -20.46
N TYR A 348 -17.33 10.89 -20.30
CA TYR A 348 -16.71 10.53 -19.05
C TYR A 348 -15.74 11.59 -18.53
N ASN A 349 -14.98 12.21 -19.42
CA ASN A 349 -13.98 13.23 -19.07
C ASN A 349 -14.52 14.67 -19.16
N GLU A 350 -15.81 14.85 -19.53
CA GLU A 350 -16.39 16.16 -19.79
C GLU A 350 -15.63 16.97 -20.85
N LEU A 351 -15.04 16.28 -21.85
CA LEU A 351 -14.19 16.89 -22.87
C LEU A 351 -15.02 17.44 -24.04
N PRO A 352 -14.62 18.57 -24.64
CA PRO A 352 -15.24 19.06 -25.85
C PRO A 352 -15.02 18.08 -27.01
N VAL A 353 -16.06 17.87 -27.82
CA VAL A 353 -16.04 16.96 -28.98
C VAL A 353 -15.38 17.66 -30.16
N ASN A 354 -14.08 17.67 -30.22
CA ASN A 354 -13.28 18.26 -31.31
C ASN A 354 -12.19 17.33 -31.86
N GLY A 355 -12.29 16.03 -31.57
CA GLY A 355 -11.29 15.03 -31.99
C GLY A 355 -10.06 14.93 -31.09
N GLU A 356 -9.96 15.76 -30.05
CA GLU A 356 -8.93 15.65 -29.03
C GLU A 356 -9.52 14.95 -27.82
N VAL A 357 -9.08 13.72 -27.57
CA VAL A 357 -9.46 12.96 -26.40
C VAL A 357 -8.34 13.05 -25.39
N GLY A 358 -8.61 13.59 -24.22
CA GLY A 358 -7.62 13.31 -23.29
C GLY A 358 -7.19 14.32 -22.28
N PHE A 359 -5.94 14.21 -22.02
CA PHE A 359 -5.21 14.88 -20.98
C PHE A 359 -5.25 16.39 -21.02
N ALA A 360 -5.45 17.00 -22.20
CA ALA A 360 -5.55 18.45 -22.35
C ALA A 360 -6.58 19.07 -21.42
N TYR A 361 -7.76 18.43 -21.27
CA TYR A 361 -8.76 18.91 -20.33
C TYR A 361 -8.38 18.66 -18.87
N VAL A 362 -7.90 17.46 -18.58
CA VAL A 362 -7.46 17.07 -17.23
C VAL A 362 -6.34 18.00 -16.74
N VAL A 363 -5.44 18.38 -17.62
CA VAL A 363 -4.35 19.31 -17.30
C VAL A 363 -4.81 20.76 -17.27
N LYS A 364 -5.74 21.15 -18.13
CA LYS A 364 -6.33 22.49 -18.11
C LYS A 364 -7.03 22.81 -16.78
N ASN A 365 -7.62 21.79 -16.15
CA ASN A 365 -8.21 21.88 -14.82
C ASN A 365 -7.19 21.74 -13.67
N ALA A 366 -5.94 21.50 -14.00
CA ALA A 366 -4.83 21.34 -13.07
C ALA A 366 -3.80 22.48 -13.22
N ASP A 367 -4.25 23.68 -13.44
CA ASP A 367 -3.50 24.90 -13.82
C ASP A 367 -2.26 25.24 -12.94
N GLU A 368 -2.03 24.51 -11.88
CA GLU A 368 -0.88 24.68 -10.99
C GLU A 368 0.26 23.70 -11.29
N ILE A 369 0.16 22.89 -12.39
CA ILE A 369 1.16 21.88 -12.71
C ILE A 369 1.98 22.37 -13.91
N ASP A 370 3.22 22.70 -13.66
CA ASP A 370 4.22 22.98 -14.68
C ASP A 370 4.65 21.65 -15.35
N VAL A 371 3.84 21.12 -16.24
CA VAL A 371 4.12 19.89 -17.00
C VAL A 371 3.63 20.06 -18.43
N GLU A 372 4.52 19.87 -19.39
CA GLU A 372 4.16 19.70 -20.80
C GLU A 372 3.17 18.54 -20.98
N VAL A 373 2.04 18.82 -21.57
CA VAL A 373 1.01 17.86 -21.86
C VAL A 373 1.08 17.47 -23.32
N ASP A 374 1.34 16.21 -23.56
CA ASP A 374 1.12 15.66 -24.89
C ASP A 374 -0.38 15.48 -25.10
N THR A 375 -0.95 16.32 -25.93
CA THR A 375 -2.29 16.09 -26.47
C THR A 375 -2.25 14.84 -27.35
N ILE A 376 -3.02 13.84 -26.96
CA ILE A 376 -3.22 12.67 -27.82
C ILE A 376 -4.28 13.06 -28.85
N LYS A 377 -3.84 13.29 -30.07
CA LYS A 377 -4.76 13.32 -31.21
C LYS A 377 -5.06 11.88 -31.58
N ARG A 378 -6.32 11.52 -31.62
CA ARG A 378 -6.78 10.28 -32.22
C ARG A 378 -7.19 10.58 -33.64
N GLU A 379 -6.48 10.00 -34.60
CA GLU A 379 -6.86 9.99 -36.03
C GLU A 379 -8.02 9.03 -36.26
#